data_89f1e42b1d36eea3895842c64027aa28
#
_entry.id   89f1e42b1d36eea3895842c64027aa28
#
_cell.length_a   1.000
_cell.length_b   1.000
_cell.length_c   1.000
_cell.angle_alpha   90.00
_cell.angle_beta   90.00
_cell.angle_gamma   90.00
#
_symmetry.space_group_name_H-M   'P 1'
#
loop_
_entity.id
_entity.type
_entity.pdbx_description
1 polymer ?
#
loop_
_entity_poly.entity_id
_entity_poly.type
_entity_poly.pdbx_seq_one_letter_code
_entity_poly.pdbx_strand_id
1 'polypeptide(L)'
;MNYEIVIPVLISFAISAILGPIVIPFLKRLKVGQTERKELESHLKKNGTPTMGGLMILASIIITSLFYVKDYPGIIPILFMTVGFGVIGFLDDYLKVVLRRSDGLLPWQKMILQFVVTTVFAVYMVRYSGIELTMLIPFSGGKYLNIGWLAIPLLYFAVIGTVNGVNFTDGVDGLVSSVTIMVATFFSVVAIGTNAGIAPITCAVAGALLGFLLFNVYPASVFMGDTGSLALGGFVVATAYMLQMPL
;
A
#
# COMPACT_ATOMS: atom_id res chain seq x y z
N MET A 1 11.90 25.71 -2.36
CA MET A 1 11.54 24.36 -2.84
C MET A 1 11.71 23.41 -1.65
N ASN A 2 10.64 22.76 -1.20
CA ASN A 2 10.68 21.90 0.01
C ASN A 2 11.35 20.58 -0.37
N TYR A 3 12.66 20.49 -0.11
CA TYR A 3 13.46 19.30 -0.42
C TYR A 3 12.92 18.01 0.23
N GLU A 4 12.23 18.16 1.38
CA GLU A 4 11.60 17.07 2.12
C GLU A 4 10.45 16.39 1.38
N ILE A 5 9.93 17.01 0.34
CA ILE A 5 8.85 16.48 -0.51
C ILE A 5 9.41 15.88 -1.79
N VAL A 6 10.27 16.66 -2.46
CA VAL A 6 10.76 16.31 -3.79
C VAL A 6 11.70 15.12 -3.75
N ILE A 7 12.61 15.11 -2.74
CA ILE A 7 13.63 14.07 -2.64
C ILE A 7 13.03 12.68 -2.42
N PRO A 8 12.09 12.43 -1.47
CA PRO A 8 11.47 11.11 -1.31
C PRO A 8 10.77 10.63 -2.58
N VAL A 9 10.06 11.51 -3.30
CA VAL A 9 9.42 11.14 -4.58
C VAL A 9 10.45 10.69 -5.60
N LEU A 10 11.52 11.48 -5.79
CA LEU A 10 12.55 11.18 -6.79
C LEU A 10 13.33 9.91 -6.46
N ILE A 11 13.73 9.72 -5.20
CA ILE A 11 14.45 8.51 -4.77
C ILE A 11 13.59 7.28 -4.99
N SER A 12 12.35 7.32 -4.50
CA SER A 12 11.46 6.17 -4.59
C SER A 12 11.07 5.85 -6.03
N PHE A 13 10.83 6.86 -6.86
CA PHE A 13 10.62 6.72 -8.30
C PHE A 13 11.83 6.05 -8.97
N ALA A 14 13.03 6.57 -8.72
CA ALA A 14 14.25 6.05 -9.33
C ALA A 14 14.50 4.59 -8.93
N ILE A 15 14.31 4.24 -7.64
CA ILE A 15 14.46 2.86 -7.17
C ILE A 15 13.45 1.95 -7.88
N SER A 16 12.17 2.34 -7.93
CA SER A 16 11.12 1.52 -8.57
C SER A 16 11.40 1.35 -10.07
N ALA A 17 11.79 2.41 -10.78
CA ALA A 17 12.10 2.37 -12.20
C ALA A 17 13.34 1.50 -12.50
N ILE A 18 14.38 1.56 -11.65
CA ILE A 18 15.58 0.73 -11.79
C ILE A 18 15.30 -0.74 -11.48
N LEU A 19 14.43 -1.01 -10.50
CA LEU A 19 14.06 -2.39 -10.15
C LEU A 19 13.25 -3.08 -11.26
N GLY A 20 12.50 -2.34 -12.06
CA GLY A 20 11.68 -2.91 -13.14
C GLY A 20 12.45 -3.85 -14.07
N PRO A 21 13.49 -3.40 -14.77
CA PRO A 21 14.31 -4.22 -15.66
C PRO A 21 14.98 -5.42 -14.98
N ILE A 22 15.14 -5.40 -13.67
CA ILE A 22 15.78 -6.48 -12.88
C ILE A 22 14.73 -7.49 -12.41
N VAL A 23 13.66 -7.00 -11.80
CA VAL A 23 12.64 -7.84 -11.14
C VAL A 23 11.72 -8.50 -12.16
N ILE A 24 11.32 -7.80 -13.22
CA ILE A 24 10.39 -8.35 -14.21
C ILE A 24 10.96 -9.60 -14.90
N PRO A 25 12.21 -9.61 -15.41
CA PRO A 25 12.79 -10.84 -15.98
C PRO A 25 12.95 -11.96 -14.95
N PHE A 26 13.29 -11.63 -13.69
CA PHE A 26 13.37 -12.60 -12.62
C PHE A 26 12.00 -13.26 -12.36
N LEU A 27 10.93 -12.48 -12.23
CA LEU A 27 9.58 -12.99 -12.05
C LEU A 27 9.12 -13.84 -13.25
N LYS A 28 9.44 -13.44 -14.46
CA LYS A 28 9.17 -14.26 -15.68
C LYS A 28 9.86 -15.62 -15.64
N ARG A 29 11.11 -15.68 -15.15
CA ARG A 29 11.86 -16.96 -15.02
C ARG A 29 11.25 -17.88 -13.97
N LEU A 30 10.68 -17.35 -12.90
CA LEU A 30 9.96 -18.12 -11.89
C LEU A 30 8.63 -18.71 -12.44
N LYS A 31 8.27 -18.44 -13.71
CA LYS A 31 6.99 -18.81 -14.33
C LYS A 31 5.78 -18.31 -13.50
N VAL A 32 5.92 -17.13 -12.97
CA VAL A 32 4.94 -16.46 -12.13
C VAL A 32 3.95 -15.73 -13.06
N GLY A 33 3.29 -16.48 -13.95
CA GLY A 33 2.21 -15.99 -14.78
C GLY A 33 0.87 -16.48 -14.22
N GLN A 34 -0.10 -15.60 -14.11
CA GLN A 34 -1.46 -16.03 -13.80
C GLN A 34 -2.01 -16.84 -14.99
N THR A 35 -2.47 -18.07 -14.70
CA THR A 35 -3.33 -18.81 -15.60
C THR A 35 -4.76 -18.35 -15.29
N GLU A 36 -5.22 -17.35 -16.03
CA GLU A 36 -6.58 -16.85 -15.83
C GLU A 36 -7.62 -17.87 -16.32
N ARG A 37 -8.79 -17.87 -15.66
CA ARG A 37 -9.93 -18.70 -16.04
C ARG A 37 -10.34 -18.37 -17.48
N LYS A 38 -10.60 -19.39 -18.28
CA LYS A 38 -10.87 -19.34 -19.73
C LYS A 38 -12.13 -18.56 -20.15
N GLU A 39 -12.75 -17.78 -19.27
CA GLU A 39 -14.11 -17.28 -19.46
C GLU A 39 -14.24 -15.89 -20.10
N LEU A 40 -13.13 -15.16 -20.32
CA LEU A 40 -13.18 -13.83 -20.96
C LEU A 40 -12.05 -13.67 -22.00
N GLU A 41 -12.39 -13.44 -23.25
CA GLU A 41 -11.42 -13.25 -24.37
C GLU A 41 -10.45 -12.06 -24.13
N SER A 42 -10.88 -11.02 -23.40
CA SER A 42 -10.01 -9.91 -23.02
C SER A 42 -8.88 -10.32 -22.07
N HIS A 43 -9.04 -11.40 -21.33
CA HIS A 43 -8.06 -11.94 -20.38
C HIS A 43 -7.02 -12.84 -21.04
N LEU A 44 -7.30 -13.38 -22.24
CA LEU A 44 -6.35 -14.23 -22.97
C LEU A 44 -5.07 -13.47 -23.37
N LYS A 45 -5.13 -12.16 -23.56
CA LYS A 45 -3.96 -11.31 -23.83
C LYS A 45 -3.05 -11.09 -22.61
N LYS A 46 -3.55 -11.37 -21.40
CA LYS A 46 -2.81 -11.23 -20.14
C LYS A 46 -2.01 -12.49 -19.76
N ASN A 47 -2.25 -13.61 -20.46
CA ASN A 47 -1.50 -14.85 -20.26
C ASN A 47 0.00 -14.63 -20.47
N GLY A 48 0.79 -14.80 -19.42
CA GLY A 48 2.25 -14.67 -19.46
C GLY A 48 2.81 -13.42 -18.78
N THR A 49 1.99 -12.42 -18.40
CA THR A 49 2.42 -11.29 -17.60
C THR A 49 2.69 -11.76 -16.15
N PRO A 50 3.90 -11.51 -15.59
CA PRO A 50 4.22 -11.93 -14.24
C PRO A 50 3.47 -11.07 -13.22
N THR A 51 3.13 -11.65 -12.07
CA THR A 51 2.60 -10.97 -10.88
C THR A 51 3.72 -10.77 -9.83
N MET A 52 3.40 -10.31 -8.63
CA MET A 52 4.31 -9.96 -7.53
C MET A 52 5.15 -8.70 -7.78
N GLY A 53 4.76 -7.83 -8.69
CA GLY A 53 5.41 -6.53 -8.90
C GLY A 53 5.34 -5.61 -7.67
N GLY A 54 4.44 -5.90 -6.72
CA GLY A 54 4.38 -5.25 -5.42
C GLY A 54 5.70 -5.28 -4.64
N LEU A 55 6.59 -6.25 -4.92
CA LEU A 55 7.94 -6.27 -4.35
C LEU A 55 8.77 -5.04 -4.74
N MET A 56 8.62 -4.55 -5.98
CA MET A 56 9.31 -3.33 -6.43
C MET A 56 8.80 -2.11 -5.67
N ILE A 57 7.48 -2.04 -5.49
CA ILE A 57 6.82 -0.95 -4.75
C ILE A 57 7.30 -0.95 -3.31
N LEU A 58 7.20 -2.09 -2.61
CA LEU A 58 7.62 -2.23 -1.22
C LEU A 58 9.10 -1.92 -1.01
N ALA A 59 9.98 -2.47 -1.85
CA ALA A 59 11.41 -2.18 -1.76
C ALA A 59 11.70 -0.69 -1.90
N SER A 60 11.04 -0.01 -2.85
CA SER A 60 11.21 1.43 -3.07
C SER A 60 10.73 2.25 -1.86
N ILE A 61 9.56 1.90 -1.31
CA ILE A 61 9.02 2.57 -0.12
C ILE A 61 9.92 2.35 1.09
N ILE A 62 10.32 1.10 1.37
CA ILE A 62 11.16 0.75 2.52
C ILE A 62 12.49 1.49 2.45
N ILE A 63 13.21 1.35 1.34
CA ILE A 63 14.55 1.95 1.18
C ILE A 63 14.46 3.47 1.33
N THR A 64 13.50 4.11 0.66
CA THR A 64 13.31 5.56 0.76
C THR A 64 12.95 5.98 2.18
N SER A 65 12.01 5.29 2.84
CA SER A 65 11.57 5.62 4.19
C SER A 65 12.69 5.51 5.22
N LEU A 66 13.62 4.56 5.07
CA LEU A 66 14.75 4.38 6.00
C LEU A 66 15.66 5.61 6.08
N PHE A 67 15.77 6.41 5.03
CA PHE A 67 16.53 7.67 5.07
C PHE A 67 15.88 8.73 5.95
N TYR A 68 14.57 8.62 6.20
CA TYR A 68 13.78 9.63 6.90
C TYR A 68 13.28 9.20 8.29
N VAL A 69 13.36 7.91 8.63
CA VAL A 69 12.82 7.37 9.90
C VAL A 69 13.39 8.08 11.13
N LYS A 70 14.67 8.46 11.10
CA LYS A 70 15.33 9.12 12.23
C LYS A 70 14.74 10.50 12.53
N ASP A 71 14.48 11.27 11.49
CA ASP A 71 14.00 12.65 11.60
C ASP A 71 12.46 12.72 11.67
N TYR A 72 11.79 11.68 11.15
CA TYR A 72 10.33 11.57 11.05
C TYR A 72 9.80 10.24 11.61
N PRO A 73 9.84 10.02 12.93
CA PRO A 73 9.43 8.74 13.55
C PRO A 73 7.95 8.38 13.29
N GLY A 74 7.10 9.35 12.98
CA GLY A 74 5.71 9.13 12.55
C GLY A 74 5.55 8.26 11.32
N ILE A 75 6.63 8.04 10.54
CA ILE A 75 6.67 7.12 9.39
C ILE A 75 6.54 5.65 9.84
N ILE A 76 7.06 5.30 11.02
CA ILE A 76 7.19 3.90 11.47
C ILE A 76 5.84 3.16 11.49
N PRO A 77 4.75 3.66 12.08
CA PRO A 77 3.48 2.93 12.10
C PRO A 77 2.87 2.78 10.72
N ILE A 78 3.03 3.75 9.82
CA ILE A 78 2.56 3.65 8.45
C ILE A 78 3.39 2.61 7.68
N LEU A 79 4.71 2.64 7.83
CA LEU A 79 5.60 1.67 7.23
C LEU A 79 5.30 0.25 7.74
N PHE A 80 5.05 0.10 9.04
CA PHE A 80 4.66 -1.16 9.65
C PHE A 80 3.37 -1.74 9.01
N MET A 81 2.33 -0.93 8.86
CA MET A 81 1.09 -1.35 8.21
C MET A 81 1.32 -1.70 6.74
N THR A 82 2.03 -0.85 6.01
CA THR A 82 2.34 -1.08 4.58
C THR A 82 3.10 -2.40 4.38
N VAL A 83 4.16 -2.62 5.16
CA VAL A 83 4.97 -3.83 5.06
C VAL A 83 4.23 -5.05 5.61
N GLY A 84 3.53 -4.92 6.73
CA GLY A 84 2.77 -6.01 7.34
C GLY A 84 1.69 -6.57 6.39
N PHE A 85 0.92 -5.69 5.77
CA PHE A 85 -0.05 -6.10 4.74
C PHE A 85 0.62 -6.60 3.46
N GLY A 86 1.75 -6.00 3.08
CA GLY A 86 2.57 -6.48 1.98
C GLY A 86 3.10 -7.89 2.19
N VAL A 87 3.50 -8.24 3.42
CA VAL A 87 3.92 -9.61 3.78
C VAL A 87 2.75 -10.59 3.68
N ILE A 88 1.55 -10.21 4.12
CA ILE A 88 0.35 -11.06 3.94
C ILE A 88 0.10 -11.33 2.46
N GLY A 89 0.14 -10.28 1.63
CA GLY A 89 -0.02 -10.40 0.19
C GLY A 89 1.10 -11.23 -0.46
N PHE A 90 2.34 -11.05 -0.02
CA PHE A 90 3.47 -11.84 -0.50
C PHE A 90 3.31 -13.33 -0.18
N LEU A 91 2.85 -13.67 1.01
CA LEU A 91 2.57 -15.07 1.37
C LEU A 91 1.47 -15.65 0.47
N ASP A 92 0.42 -14.90 0.22
CA ASP A 92 -0.67 -15.33 -0.67
C ASP A 92 -0.17 -15.56 -2.11
N ASP A 93 0.54 -14.58 -2.67
CA ASP A 93 1.13 -14.67 -4.00
C ASP A 93 2.15 -15.82 -4.08
N TYR A 94 3.00 -15.99 -3.07
CA TYR A 94 4.01 -17.05 -3.03
C TYR A 94 3.36 -18.44 -3.05
N LEU A 95 2.30 -18.65 -2.27
CA LEU A 95 1.56 -19.91 -2.25
C LEU A 95 0.93 -20.20 -3.61
N LYS A 96 0.32 -19.21 -4.25
CA LYS A 96 -0.34 -19.35 -5.56
C LYS A 96 0.67 -19.66 -6.66
N VAL A 97 1.78 -18.98 -6.64
CA VAL A 97 2.70 -18.86 -7.75
C VAL A 97 3.86 -19.84 -7.65
N VAL A 98 4.57 -19.85 -6.52
CA VAL A 98 5.76 -20.69 -6.33
C VAL A 98 5.35 -22.10 -5.94
N LEU A 99 4.39 -22.24 -5.02
CA LEU A 99 3.89 -23.54 -4.59
C LEU A 99 2.72 -24.06 -5.44
N ARG A 100 2.28 -23.29 -6.45
CA ARG A 100 1.22 -23.64 -7.41
C ARG A 100 -0.09 -24.11 -6.73
N ARG A 101 -0.44 -23.50 -5.62
CA ARG A 101 -1.71 -23.75 -4.95
C ARG A 101 -2.78 -22.85 -5.58
N SER A 102 -3.91 -23.41 -6.00
CA SER A 102 -5.00 -22.66 -6.64
C SER A 102 -5.59 -21.55 -5.76
N ASP A 103 -5.59 -21.73 -4.45
CA ASP A 103 -6.35 -20.89 -3.52
C ASP A 103 -5.49 -19.93 -2.68
N GLY A 104 -4.15 -20.05 -2.75
CA GLY A 104 -3.25 -19.21 -1.94
C GLY A 104 -3.48 -19.42 -0.43
N LEU A 105 -3.60 -18.32 0.31
CA LEU A 105 -4.07 -18.32 1.69
C LEU A 105 -5.59 -18.52 1.71
N LEU A 106 -6.07 -19.38 2.61
CA LEU A 106 -7.52 -19.52 2.82
C LEU A 106 -8.09 -18.18 3.34
N PRO A 107 -9.35 -17.82 2.98
CA PRO A 107 -9.92 -16.54 3.36
C PRO A 107 -9.85 -16.24 4.86
N TRP A 108 -10.10 -17.25 5.71
CA TRP A 108 -10.01 -17.09 7.17
C TRP A 108 -8.58 -16.86 7.66
N GLN A 109 -7.57 -17.49 7.03
CA GLN A 109 -6.15 -17.26 7.36
C GLN A 109 -5.74 -15.83 7.03
N LYS A 110 -6.12 -15.35 5.85
CA LYS A 110 -5.89 -13.97 5.41
C LYS A 110 -6.53 -12.98 6.38
N MET A 111 -7.77 -13.23 6.79
CA MET A 111 -8.47 -12.41 7.78
C MET A 111 -7.76 -12.38 9.14
N ILE A 112 -7.35 -13.53 9.68
CA ILE A 112 -6.62 -13.59 10.96
C ILE A 112 -5.34 -12.76 10.89
N LEU A 113 -4.55 -12.90 9.83
CA LEU A 113 -3.31 -12.14 9.67
C LEU A 113 -3.58 -10.63 9.58
N GLN A 114 -4.63 -10.22 8.85
CA GLN A 114 -5.06 -8.82 8.78
C GLN A 114 -5.46 -8.31 10.17
N PHE A 115 -6.22 -9.10 10.96
CA PHE A 115 -6.57 -8.74 12.33
C PHE A 115 -5.32 -8.59 13.23
N VAL A 116 -4.36 -9.49 13.13
CA VAL A 116 -3.12 -9.43 13.93
C VAL A 116 -2.35 -8.13 13.64
N VAL A 117 -2.10 -7.83 12.36
CA VAL A 117 -1.40 -6.59 11.97
C VAL A 117 -2.18 -5.36 12.44
N THR A 118 -3.49 -5.35 12.26
CA THR A 118 -4.36 -4.26 12.72
C THR A 118 -4.33 -4.09 14.23
N THR A 119 -4.31 -5.19 15.00
CA THR A 119 -4.25 -5.13 16.47
C THR A 119 -2.97 -4.48 16.94
N VAL A 120 -1.83 -4.83 16.35
CA VAL A 120 -0.54 -4.19 16.70
C VAL A 120 -0.60 -2.68 16.45
N PHE A 121 -1.16 -2.28 15.30
CA PHE A 121 -1.34 -0.85 14.99
C PHE A 121 -2.33 -0.17 15.95
N ALA A 122 -3.43 -0.83 16.31
CA ALA A 122 -4.41 -0.30 17.28
C ALA A 122 -3.76 -0.08 18.66
N VAL A 123 -2.95 -1.04 19.13
CA VAL A 123 -2.20 -0.89 20.39
C VAL A 123 -1.23 0.28 20.31
N TYR A 124 -0.53 0.42 19.17
CA TYR A 124 0.35 1.58 18.95
C TYR A 124 -0.44 2.88 19.03
N MET A 125 -1.57 2.99 18.33
CA MET A 125 -2.42 4.20 18.33
C MET A 125 -2.87 4.59 19.73
N VAL A 126 -3.29 3.61 20.55
CA VAL A 126 -3.82 3.87 21.90
C VAL A 126 -2.72 4.18 22.93
N ARG A 127 -1.55 3.53 22.80
CA ARG A 127 -0.53 3.56 23.86
C ARG A 127 0.66 4.46 23.58
N TYR A 128 1.01 4.64 22.32
CA TYR A 128 2.31 5.21 21.94
C TYR A 128 2.22 6.38 20.96
N SER A 129 1.13 6.53 20.20
CA SER A 129 1.06 7.56 19.16
C SER A 129 0.97 8.98 19.71
N GLY A 130 0.41 9.15 20.92
CA GLY A 130 0.05 10.47 21.45
C GLY A 130 -1.06 11.18 20.67
N ILE A 131 -1.62 10.54 19.64
CA ILE A 131 -2.69 11.08 18.81
C ILE A 131 -4.03 10.81 19.53
N GLU A 132 -4.83 11.84 19.70
CA GLU A 132 -6.18 11.68 20.27
C GLU A 132 -7.06 10.83 19.33
N LEU A 133 -7.97 10.04 19.92
CA LEU A 133 -8.96 9.25 19.18
C LEU A 133 -10.10 10.15 18.69
N THR A 134 -9.73 11.14 17.90
CA THR A 134 -10.63 12.11 17.27
C THR A 134 -10.63 11.93 15.78
N MET A 135 -11.68 12.41 15.13
CA MET A 135 -11.86 12.36 13.69
C MET A 135 -12.20 13.75 13.18
N LEU A 136 -11.51 14.17 12.12
CA LEU A 136 -11.83 15.41 11.43
C LEU A 136 -13.22 15.29 10.78
N ILE A 137 -14.10 16.25 11.06
CA ILE A 137 -15.41 16.33 10.40
C ILE A 137 -15.20 16.98 9.03
N PRO A 138 -15.48 16.27 7.92
CA PRO A 138 -15.36 16.86 6.59
C PRO A 138 -16.17 18.14 6.45
N PHE A 139 -15.63 19.14 5.74
CA PHE A 139 -16.27 20.43 5.45
C PHE A 139 -16.65 21.29 6.68
N SER A 140 -16.18 20.95 7.88
CA SER A 140 -16.53 21.66 9.13
C SER A 140 -15.65 22.88 9.45
N GLY A 141 -14.69 23.19 8.58
CA GLY A 141 -13.69 24.23 8.87
C GLY A 141 -12.66 23.81 9.92
N GLY A 142 -12.33 22.51 9.99
CA GLY A 142 -11.27 21.97 10.86
C GLY A 142 -11.77 21.54 12.25
N LYS A 143 -13.05 21.25 12.42
CA LYS A 143 -13.59 20.71 13.68
C LYS A 143 -13.34 19.22 13.80
N TYR A 144 -12.96 18.77 15.00
CA TYR A 144 -12.73 17.36 15.32
C TYR A 144 -13.86 16.82 16.20
N LEU A 145 -14.29 15.60 15.92
CA LEU A 145 -15.21 14.83 16.74
C LEU A 145 -14.43 13.83 17.57
N ASN A 146 -14.57 13.89 18.88
CA ASN A 146 -14.01 12.84 19.74
C ASN A 146 -14.90 11.61 19.67
N ILE A 147 -14.39 10.55 19.04
CA ILE A 147 -15.07 9.26 18.90
C ILE A 147 -14.61 8.26 19.95
N GLY A 148 -13.58 8.60 20.74
CA GLY A 148 -13.09 7.78 21.84
C GLY A 148 -12.83 6.34 21.43
N TRP A 149 -13.24 5.39 22.26
CA TRP A 149 -13.03 3.96 22.02
C TRP A 149 -13.73 3.42 20.77
N LEU A 150 -14.69 4.13 20.19
CA LEU A 150 -15.34 3.75 18.94
C LEU A 150 -14.35 3.82 17.76
N ALA A 151 -13.26 4.56 17.88
CA ALA A 151 -12.19 4.60 16.88
C ALA A 151 -11.61 3.21 16.60
N ILE A 152 -11.59 2.31 17.59
CA ILE A 152 -10.98 0.96 17.44
C ILE A 152 -11.82 0.05 16.54
N PRO A 153 -13.11 -0.22 16.83
CA PRO A 153 -13.92 -1.02 15.92
C PRO A 153 -14.02 -0.38 14.52
N LEU A 154 -14.07 0.94 14.43
CA LEU A 154 -14.03 1.65 13.15
C LEU A 154 -12.71 1.38 12.40
N LEU A 155 -11.57 1.33 13.09
CA LEU A 155 -10.28 0.97 12.49
C LEU A 155 -10.31 -0.41 11.85
N TYR A 156 -10.82 -1.43 12.57
CA TYR A 156 -10.91 -2.79 12.00
C TYR A 156 -11.82 -2.82 10.77
N PHE A 157 -12.95 -2.14 10.83
CA PHE A 157 -13.86 -2.03 9.71
C PHE A 157 -13.21 -1.34 8.50
N ALA A 158 -12.54 -0.20 8.74
CA ALA A 158 -11.82 0.55 7.71
C ALA A 158 -10.69 -0.28 7.10
N VAL A 159 -9.89 -0.98 7.93
CA VAL A 159 -8.81 -1.85 7.43
C VAL A 159 -9.35 -2.95 6.54
N ILE A 160 -10.35 -3.72 7.01
CA ILE A 160 -10.90 -4.83 6.24
C ILE A 160 -11.51 -4.32 4.93
N GLY A 161 -12.28 -3.24 5.01
CA GLY A 161 -12.92 -2.65 3.83
C GLY A 161 -11.90 -2.13 2.82
N THR A 162 -10.96 -1.31 3.26
CA THR A 162 -9.99 -0.66 2.37
C THR A 162 -8.97 -1.63 1.81
N VAL A 163 -8.37 -2.48 2.65
CA VAL A 163 -7.34 -3.42 2.20
C VAL A 163 -7.89 -4.41 1.17
N ASN A 164 -9.05 -4.99 1.43
CA ASN A 164 -9.68 -5.90 0.49
C ASN A 164 -10.29 -5.14 -0.70
N GLY A 165 -10.80 -3.92 -0.51
CA GLY A 165 -11.28 -3.06 -1.59
C GLY A 165 -10.18 -2.71 -2.59
N VAL A 166 -8.99 -2.32 -2.13
CA VAL A 166 -7.83 -2.07 -2.99
C VAL A 166 -7.42 -3.34 -3.75
N ASN A 167 -7.43 -4.49 -3.06
CA ASN A 167 -7.13 -5.77 -3.69
C ASN A 167 -8.16 -6.14 -4.78
N PHE A 168 -9.44 -5.92 -4.57
CA PHE A 168 -10.47 -6.12 -5.61
C PHE A 168 -10.33 -5.15 -6.78
N THR A 169 -9.81 -3.96 -6.54
CA THR A 169 -9.60 -2.95 -7.59
C THR A 169 -8.41 -3.30 -8.51
N ASP A 170 -7.49 -4.17 -8.08
CA ASP A 170 -6.31 -4.60 -8.84
C ASP A 170 -6.64 -5.60 -9.98
N GLY A 171 -7.75 -5.39 -10.66
CA GLY A 171 -8.17 -6.18 -11.82
C GLY A 171 -7.86 -5.53 -13.17
N VAL A 172 -7.50 -4.25 -13.20
CA VAL A 172 -7.26 -3.48 -14.42
C VAL A 172 -5.87 -2.86 -14.41
N ASP A 173 -5.16 -2.99 -15.56
CA ASP A 173 -3.80 -2.48 -15.73
C ASP A 173 -3.70 -0.99 -15.35
N GLY A 174 -2.82 -0.67 -14.41
CA GLY A 174 -2.55 0.68 -13.94
C GLY A 174 -3.62 1.33 -13.04
N LEU A 175 -4.79 0.71 -12.84
CA LEU A 175 -5.89 1.34 -12.11
C LEU A 175 -5.53 1.62 -10.65
N VAL A 176 -5.13 0.60 -9.89
CA VAL A 176 -4.76 0.76 -8.48
C VAL A 176 -3.58 1.71 -8.32
N SER A 177 -2.56 1.57 -9.18
CA SER A 177 -1.41 2.46 -9.16
C SER A 177 -1.81 3.91 -9.34
N SER A 178 -2.64 4.21 -10.35
CA SER A 178 -3.07 5.58 -10.67
C SER A 178 -3.95 6.19 -9.56
N VAL A 179 -4.92 5.43 -9.06
CA VAL A 179 -5.80 5.91 -7.98
C VAL A 179 -5.00 6.15 -6.70
N THR A 180 -4.10 5.21 -6.34
CA THR A 180 -3.32 5.36 -5.11
C THR A 180 -2.28 6.48 -5.20
N ILE A 181 -1.75 6.81 -6.39
CA ILE A 181 -0.92 8.00 -6.60
C ILE A 181 -1.69 9.26 -6.21
N MET A 182 -2.94 9.40 -6.65
CA MET A 182 -3.77 10.55 -6.29
C MET A 182 -4.03 10.62 -4.78
N VAL A 183 -4.36 9.49 -4.16
CA VAL A 183 -4.58 9.39 -2.70
C VAL A 183 -3.29 9.73 -1.93
N ALA A 184 -2.15 9.17 -2.32
CA ALA A 184 -0.86 9.45 -1.68
C ALA A 184 -0.45 10.92 -1.85
N THR A 185 -0.73 11.52 -3.01
CA THR A 185 -0.50 12.94 -3.25
C THR A 185 -1.38 13.81 -2.34
N PHE A 186 -2.67 13.47 -2.22
CA PHE A 186 -3.58 14.14 -1.29
C PHE A 186 -3.06 14.08 0.15
N PHE A 187 -2.70 12.89 0.62
CA PHE A 187 -2.13 12.72 1.97
C PHE A 187 -0.80 13.49 2.14
N SER A 188 0.02 13.58 1.09
CA SER A 188 1.25 14.37 1.15
C SER A 188 0.94 15.85 1.37
N VAL A 189 -0.04 16.41 0.64
CA VAL A 189 -0.46 17.81 0.81
C VAL A 189 -1.00 18.05 2.22
N VAL A 190 -1.84 17.16 2.71
CA VAL A 190 -2.39 17.27 4.08
C VAL A 190 -1.28 17.17 5.13
N ALA A 191 -0.40 16.17 5.01
CA ALA A 191 0.69 15.95 5.96
C ALA A 191 1.64 17.16 6.06
N ILE A 192 1.87 17.84 4.94
CA ILE A 192 2.68 19.07 4.88
C ILE A 192 1.91 20.22 5.52
N GLY A 193 0.66 20.42 5.14
CA GLY A 193 -0.18 21.51 5.62
C GLY A 193 -0.43 21.45 7.13
N THR A 194 -0.45 20.25 7.71
CA THR A 194 -0.66 20.00 9.15
C THR A 194 0.65 19.80 9.93
N ASN A 195 1.81 19.80 9.29
CA ASN A 195 3.10 19.45 9.90
C ASN A 195 3.07 18.09 10.63
N ALA A 196 2.35 17.10 10.09
CA ALA A 196 2.12 15.81 10.74
C ALA A 196 3.38 14.91 10.82
N GLY A 197 4.50 15.30 10.22
CA GLY A 197 5.76 14.53 10.26
C GLY A 197 5.72 13.20 9.49
N ILE A 198 4.77 13.01 8.57
CA ILE A 198 4.63 11.78 7.78
C ILE A 198 4.72 12.01 6.26
N ALA A 199 4.95 13.26 5.83
CA ALA A 199 5.06 13.61 4.41
C ALA A 199 6.10 12.77 3.63
N PRO A 200 7.28 12.42 4.18
CA PRO A 200 8.25 11.63 3.42
C PRO A 200 7.74 10.27 2.99
N ILE A 201 6.96 9.55 3.81
CA ILE A 201 6.42 8.23 3.42
C ILE A 201 5.30 8.36 2.38
N THR A 202 4.42 9.34 2.52
CA THR A 202 3.34 9.56 1.54
C THR A 202 3.91 9.95 0.17
N CYS A 203 4.96 10.80 0.16
CA CYS A 203 5.72 11.13 -1.03
C CYS A 203 6.47 9.92 -1.63
N ALA A 204 7.07 9.08 -0.77
CA ALA A 204 7.76 7.87 -1.22
C ALA A 204 6.79 6.88 -1.89
N VAL A 205 5.58 6.72 -1.36
CA VAL A 205 4.55 5.87 -1.99
C VAL A 205 4.15 6.42 -3.35
N ALA A 206 3.90 7.72 -3.47
CA ALA A 206 3.60 8.34 -4.77
C ALA A 206 4.73 8.12 -5.79
N GLY A 207 5.99 8.33 -5.38
CA GLY A 207 7.15 8.11 -6.23
C GLY A 207 7.31 6.64 -6.63
N ALA A 208 7.18 5.70 -5.69
CA ALA A 208 7.27 4.26 -5.97
C ALA A 208 6.23 3.82 -7.01
N LEU A 209 5.00 4.31 -6.87
CA LEU A 209 3.91 4.00 -7.79
C LEU A 209 4.09 4.63 -9.16
N LEU A 210 4.60 5.87 -9.24
CA LEU A 210 4.95 6.49 -10.52
C LEU A 210 6.01 5.67 -11.26
N GLY A 211 7.04 5.19 -10.55
CA GLY A 211 8.06 4.33 -11.14
C GLY A 211 7.53 2.95 -11.54
N PHE A 212 6.66 2.35 -10.73
CA PHE A 212 6.00 1.08 -11.05
C PHE A 212 5.04 1.20 -12.24
N LEU A 213 4.33 2.33 -12.35
CA LEU A 213 3.36 2.58 -13.41
C LEU A 213 4.00 2.54 -14.81
N LEU A 214 5.30 2.82 -14.94
CA LEU A 214 6.03 2.67 -16.21
C LEU A 214 5.92 1.25 -16.79
N PHE A 215 5.70 0.26 -15.94
CA PHE A 215 5.62 -1.15 -16.31
C PHE A 215 4.21 -1.74 -16.17
N ASN A 216 3.31 -1.04 -15.47
CA ASN A 216 1.97 -1.51 -15.14
C ASN A 216 0.86 -0.85 -15.98
N VAL A 217 1.17 0.20 -16.77
CA VAL A 217 0.24 0.77 -17.75
C VAL A 217 -0.08 -0.24 -18.85
N TYR A 218 -1.30 -0.20 -19.36
CA TYR A 218 -1.75 -1.08 -20.44
C TYR A 218 -0.91 -0.91 -21.74
N PRO A 219 -0.43 -1.99 -22.35
CA PRO A 219 -0.45 -3.37 -21.86
C PRO A 219 0.61 -3.63 -20.77
N ALA A 220 0.19 -4.10 -19.61
CA ALA A 220 1.07 -4.26 -18.45
C ALA A 220 2.16 -5.31 -18.68
N SER A 221 3.40 -4.97 -18.32
CA SER A 221 4.55 -5.86 -18.33
C SER A 221 4.69 -6.66 -17.02
N VAL A 222 4.00 -6.20 -15.96
CA VAL A 222 3.96 -6.81 -14.63
C VAL A 222 2.70 -6.36 -13.89
N PHE A 223 2.08 -7.29 -13.14
CA PHE A 223 1.00 -6.99 -12.19
C PHE A 223 1.55 -6.83 -10.79
N MET A 224 0.91 -5.96 -9.97
CA MET A 224 1.39 -5.76 -8.60
C MET A 224 1.12 -6.97 -7.71
N GLY A 225 0.03 -7.69 -7.93
CA GLY A 225 -0.40 -8.84 -7.13
C GLY A 225 -0.92 -8.46 -5.75
N ASP A 226 -1.28 -9.49 -4.97
CA ASP A 226 -1.74 -9.31 -3.59
C ASP A 226 -0.66 -8.63 -2.72
N THR A 227 0.63 -8.87 -3.03
CA THR A 227 1.78 -8.22 -2.40
C THR A 227 1.68 -6.70 -2.43
N GLY A 228 1.35 -6.13 -3.59
CA GLY A 228 1.25 -4.67 -3.75
C GLY A 228 -0.09 -4.14 -3.28
N SER A 229 -1.19 -4.75 -3.70
CA SER A 229 -2.53 -4.23 -3.44
C SER A 229 -2.90 -4.20 -1.96
N LEU A 230 -2.57 -5.27 -1.19
CA LEU A 230 -2.79 -5.27 0.26
C LEU A 230 -1.89 -4.25 0.98
N ALA A 231 -0.61 -4.13 0.55
CA ALA A 231 0.32 -3.13 1.09
C ALA A 231 -0.23 -1.71 0.95
N LEU A 232 -0.74 -1.37 -0.24
CA LEU A 232 -1.31 -0.06 -0.51
C LEU A 232 -2.58 0.21 0.30
N GLY A 233 -3.43 -0.81 0.48
CA GLY A 233 -4.58 -0.70 1.38
C GLY A 233 -4.17 -0.42 2.82
N GLY A 234 -3.15 -1.11 3.34
CA GLY A 234 -2.56 -0.87 4.65
C GLY A 234 -1.99 0.55 4.80
N PHE A 235 -1.28 1.03 3.76
CA PHE A 235 -0.78 2.41 3.69
C PHE A 235 -1.91 3.44 3.80
N VAL A 236 -2.97 3.28 3.02
CA VAL A 236 -4.09 4.24 2.98
C VAL A 236 -4.74 4.37 4.35
N VAL A 237 -5.08 3.25 5.00
CA VAL A 237 -5.74 3.29 6.31
C VAL A 237 -4.82 3.84 7.39
N ALA A 238 -3.57 3.38 7.45
CA ALA A 238 -2.63 3.86 8.46
C ALA A 238 -2.41 5.36 8.35
N THR A 239 -2.24 5.87 7.12
CA THR A 239 -2.06 7.31 6.87
C THR A 239 -3.29 8.10 7.27
N ALA A 240 -4.49 7.62 6.91
CA ALA A 240 -5.74 8.27 7.26
C ALA A 240 -5.93 8.39 8.78
N TYR A 241 -5.62 7.32 9.53
CA TYR A 241 -5.68 7.33 10.99
C TYR A 241 -4.61 8.22 11.63
N MET A 242 -3.38 8.21 11.11
CA MET A 242 -2.31 9.11 11.59
C MET A 242 -2.63 10.59 11.34
N LEU A 243 -3.41 10.90 10.32
CA LEU A 243 -3.91 12.24 10.01
C LEU A 243 -5.25 12.56 10.69
N GLN A 244 -5.82 11.64 11.46
CA GLN A 244 -7.15 11.76 12.06
C GLN A 244 -8.27 11.99 11.01
N MET A 245 -8.10 11.42 9.82
CA MET A 245 -9.01 11.53 8.68
C MET A 245 -9.46 10.14 8.18
N PRO A 246 -10.07 9.29 9.03
CA PRO A 246 -10.42 7.91 8.68
C PRO A 246 -11.59 7.77 7.70
N LEU A 247 -12.20 8.85 7.29
CA LEU A 247 -13.34 8.90 6.35
C LEU A 247 -13.03 9.84 5.19
#